data_49947d767d843e7bd80431019cc04030
#
_entry.id   49947d767d843e7bd80431019cc04030
#
_cell.length_a   1.000
_cell.length_b   1.000
_cell.length_c   1.000
_cell.angle_alpha   90.00
_cell.angle_beta   90.00
_cell.angle_gamma   90.00
#
_symmetry.space_group_name_H-M   'P 1'
#
loop_
_entity.id
_entity.type
_entity.pdbx_description
1 polymer ?
#
loop_
_entity_poly.entity_id
_entity_poly.type
_entity_poly.pdbx_seq_one_letter_code
_entity_poly.pdbx_strand_id
1 'polypeptide(L)'
;MSKSNKKKKTQGQQFLSPEKFMQQKMRSLEIGDCYVTDSLWDYGEGHVLVTRKHTGGKVSLALFLLDVWCVGLKDSFYKLRLDEKEYENFLDKLSVSGIKPCSYEEAHNIVYGAVEFAREAGIEPDKSFGLTQYMLEEDDDRVPLIEYDFGKDGKHCLVAQSELEASKYLPQMKKTLGDDFTYTIVTEDDSEKGFNQSDSDEPVSLQKLMGDMQIGDIKEAAGIYGFEVPSELEGDTIEHARQWLAKQIIDHPKDVLSKLPSHDLVMIEEIVDNDSSMRTNTTFTVTTSVMLHILSYSSDGEHDYFDLPVEFRRAFTVDLVESILHDARILIRFVVEQVLLGLTNLYGVITRREYLDYVREAFAFDQDGDLGQFYQWVRENSALIAFYDNDPDVPDSKMLLHSPFMWEDVNEFRKHVRKEVEQKKFTPEEIKDAGLFPTLDYPNPSKQKMLTMLRKDFHMSEDDAKGCLFDLWIRAQHEEDENFEESSVQDYIATELMPQAHLGPKELGKSHRLISTCIEYCNDMPLWILRGHTPREIGILG
;
A
#
# COMPACT_ATOMS: atom_id res chain seq x y z
N MET A 1 4.60 68.81 42.82
CA MET A 1 5.28 67.52 42.99
C MET A 1 4.48 66.47 42.18
N SER A 2 4.92 66.22 40.96
CA SER A 2 4.30 65.26 40.06
C SER A 2 5.16 64.01 39.99
N LYS A 3 4.65 62.86 40.45
CA LYS A 3 5.34 61.57 40.40
C LYS A 3 5.10 60.94 39.03
N SER A 4 6.18 60.89 38.25
CA SER A 4 6.24 60.14 36.98
C SER A 4 6.25 58.64 37.21
N ASN A 5 5.14 57.93 36.84
CA ASN A 5 5.10 56.49 36.76
C ASN A 5 5.75 55.98 35.49
N LYS A 6 6.99 55.46 35.56
CA LYS A 6 7.60 54.67 34.49
C LYS A 6 6.92 53.30 34.41
N LYS A 7 6.09 53.09 33.37
CA LYS A 7 5.63 51.79 32.95
C LYS A 7 6.86 50.96 32.48
N LYS A 8 7.20 49.88 33.17
CA LYS A 8 8.09 48.84 32.67
C LYS A 8 7.37 48.18 31.45
N LYS A 9 7.96 48.31 30.28
CA LYS A 9 7.58 47.50 29.11
C LYS A 9 7.99 46.04 29.41
N THR A 10 7.03 45.16 29.59
CA THR A 10 7.25 43.72 29.56
C THR A 10 7.66 43.37 28.12
N GLN A 11 8.91 42.94 27.94
CA GLN A 11 9.34 42.36 26.66
C GLN A 11 8.49 41.08 26.42
N GLY A 12 7.66 41.13 25.41
CA GLY A 12 6.96 39.92 24.96
C GLY A 12 8.00 38.89 24.52
N GLN A 13 7.90 37.68 25.05
CA GLN A 13 8.66 36.54 24.59
C GLN A 13 8.34 36.35 23.09
N GLN A 14 9.33 36.59 22.24
CA GLN A 14 9.22 36.34 20.82
C GLN A 14 9.29 34.81 20.64
N PHE A 15 8.17 34.17 20.29
CA PHE A 15 8.14 32.74 19.98
C PHE A 15 8.98 32.52 18.72
N LEU A 16 10.02 31.70 18.85
CA LEU A 16 10.84 31.25 17.71
C LEU A 16 10.01 30.28 16.84
N SER A 17 10.19 30.37 15.52
CA SER A 17 9.67 29.30 14.65
C SER A 17 10.34 27.95 14.96
N PRO A 18 9.72 26.81 14.63
CA PRO A 18 10.31 25.48 14.84
C PRO A 18 11.75 25.38 14.34
N GLU A 19 12.02 25.85 13.11
CA GLU A 19 13.35 25.80 12.51
C GLU A 19 14.37 26.69 13.28
N LYS A 20 13.96 27.89 13.65
CA LYS A 20 14.82 28.78 14.45
C LYS A 20 15.07 28.22 15.84
N PHE A 21 14.10 27.52 16.40
CA PHE A 21 14.27 26.84 17.68
C PHE A 21 15.31 25.71 17.56
N MET A 22 15.19 24.88 16.52
CA MET A 22 16.18 23.84 16.20
C MET A 22 17.58 24.43 16.13
N GLN A 23 17.79 25.40 15.26
CA GLN A 23 19.10 26.01 14.99
C GLN A 23 19.74 26.72 16.21
N GLN A 24 18.94 27.36 17.07
CA GLN A 24 19.47 28.27 18.09
C GLN A 24 19.39 27.73 19.51
N LYS A 25 18.55 26.76 19.78
CA LYS A 25 18.23 26.32 21.15
C LYS A 25 18.37 24.83 21.38
N MET A 26 18.28 24.01 20.33
CA MET A 26 18.23 22.56 20.52
C MET A 26 19.46 22.01 21.25
N ARG A 27 20.67 22.40 20.83
CA ARG A 27 21.92 21.98 21.45
C ARG A 27 22.09 22.45 22.90
N SER A 28 21.31 23.43 23.37
CA SER A 28 21.31 23.88 24.76
C SER A 28 20.42 23.04 25.68
N LEU A 29 19.64 22.12 25.14
CA LEU A 29 18.82 21.20 25.91
C LEU A 29 19.63 19.98 26.34
N GLU A 30 19.25 19.39 27.46
CA GLU A 30 19.83 18.15 27.95
C GLU A 30 19.62 17.01 26.97
N ILE A 31 20.64 16.20 26.73
CA ILE A 31 20.55 14.98 25.92
C ILE A 31 19.66 13.99 26.66
N GLY A 32 18.72 13.42 25.93
CA GLY A 32 17.80 12.40 26.42
C GLY A 32 18.21 11.00 26.00
N ASP A 33 17.21 10.13 25.91
CA ASP A 33 17.42 8.73 25.54
C ASP A 33 17.72 8.61 24.05
N CYS A 34 18.63 7.69 23.70
CA CYS A 34 19.00 7.39 22.31
C CYS A 34 18.77 5.92 22.02
N TYR A 35 18.46 5.62 20.78
CA TYR A 35 18.19 4.26 20.32
C TYR A 35 18.75 4.04 18.92
N VAL A 36 19.11 2.80 18.63
CA VAL A 36 19.58 2.37 17.30
C VAL A 36 18.90 1.07 16.91
N THR A 37 18.64 0.85 15.62
CA THR A 37 18.15 -0.44 15.13
C THR A 37 19.16 -1.54 15.44
N ASP A 38 18.73 -2.62 16.10
CA ASP A 38 19.61 -3.68 16.59
C ASP A 38 20.38 -4.36 15.46
N SER A 39 19.71 -4.57 14.33
CA SER A 39 20.27 -5.21 13.13
C SER A 39 20.88 -4.23 12.11
N LEU A 40 21.17 -2.97 12.48
CA LEU A 40 21.69 -1.94 11.57
C LEU A 40 22.92 -2.42 10.79
N TRP A 41 23.86 -3.07 11.46
CA TRP A 41 25.10 -3.54 10.85
C TRP A 41 24.95 -4.81 10.03
N ASP A 42 23.93 -5.63 10.35
CA ASP A 42 23.66 -6.90 9.66
C ASP A 42 23.00 -6.66 8.28
N TYR A 43 22.11 -5.67 8.20
CA TYR A 43 21.38 -5.34 6.98
C TYR A 43 21.81 -4.06 6.28
N GLY A 44 22.67 -3.27 6.94
CA GLY A 44 23.20 -2.02 6.39
C GLY A 44 22.25 -0.84 6.45
N GLU A 45 20.96 -1.03 6.74
CA GLU A 45 19.97 0.03 6.85
C GLU A 45 19.24 -0.03 8.20
N GLY A 46 18.95 1.13 8.77
CA GLY A 46 18.23 1.21 10.03
C GLY A 46 18.07 2.63 10.55
N HIS A 47 17.50 2.74 11.75
CA HIS A 47 17.18 4.02 12.37
C HIS A 47 18.09 4.31 13.55
N VAL A 48 18.43 5.59 13.71
CA VAL A 48 18.99 6.15 14.94
C VAL A 48 18.04 7.23 15.46
N LEU A 49 17.62 7.10 16.71
CA LEU A 49 16.79 8.07 17.42
C LEU A 49 17.64 8.82 18.43
N VAL A 50 17.59 10.15 18.39
CA VAL A 50 18.20 11.04 19.39
C VAL A 50 17.14 11.92 20.00
N THR A 51 17.13 12.05 21.32
CA THR A 51 16.19 12.90 22.04
C THR A 51 16.86 14.01 22.84
N ARG A 52 16.10 15.08 23.11
CA ARG A 52 16.49 16.20 23.98
C ARG A 52 15.38 16.49 24.97
N LYS A 53 15.75 16.64 26.27
CA LYS A 53 14.81 16.87 27.37
C LYS A 53 14.62 18.37 27.64
N HIS A 54 13.36 18.79 27.70
CA HIS A 54 13.00 20.16 28.07
C HIS A 54 12.76 20.29 29.56
N THR A 55 13.00 21.49 30.09
CA THR A 55 12.53 21.85 31.43
C THR A 55 11.00 21.71 31.47
N GLY A 56 10.49 20.82 32.33
CA GLY A 56 9.06 20.53 32.44
C GLY A 56 8.63 19.19 31.85
N GLY A 57 9.58 18.28 31.55
CA GLY A 57 9.31 16.87 31.20
C GLY A 57 8.94 16.58 29.75
N LYS A 58 8.86 17.61 28.90
CA LYS A 58 8.66 17.39 27.46
C LYS A 58 9.94 16.94 26.76
N VAL A 59 9.79 16.19 25.68
CA VAL A 59 10.90 15.64 24.88
C VAL A 59 10.80 16.14 23.45
N SER A 60 11.93 16.52 22.86
CA SER A 60 12.09 16.68 21.41
C SER A 60 12.92 15.54 20.88
N LEU A 61 12.60 15.06 19.69
CA LEU A 61 13.31 13.94 19.06
C LEU A 61 13.66 14.22 17.60
N ALA A 62 14.72 13.57 17.12
CA ALA A 62 14.98 13.36 15.70
C ALA A 62 15.22 11.88 15.43
N LEU A 63 14.66 11.41 14.33
CA LEU A 63 14.87 10.08 13.77
C LEU A 63 15.67 10.21 12.49
N PHE A 64 16.75 9.44 12.36
CA PHE A 64 17.63 9.39 11.21
C PHE A 64 17.53 8.02 10.58
N LEU A 65 17.17 7.94 9.30
CA LEU A 65 17.25 6.73 8.49
C LEU A 65 18.62 6.67 7.83
N LEU A 66 19.40 5.67 8.17
CA LEU A 66 20.78 5.51 7.75
C LEU A 66 20.98 4.26 6.90
N ASP A 67 21.80 4.38 5.88
CA ASP A 67 22.44 3.28 5.18
C ASP A 67 23.95 3.33 5.51
N VAL A 68 24.39 2.43 6.38
CA VAL A 68 25.78 2.38 6.85
C VAL A 68 26.72 1.63 5.89
N TRP A 69 26.19 1.06 4.82
CA TRP A 69 26.98 0.37 3.81
C TRP A 69 27.37 1.26 2.64
N CYS A 70 26.62 2.35 2.34
CA CYS A 70 26.91 3.18 1.18
C CYS A 70 26.34 4.60 1.22
N VAL A 71 25.01 4.73 1.31
CA VAL A 71 24.31 6.00 1.01
C VAL A 71 24.35 7.00 2.16
N GLY A 72 24.67 6.54 3.37
CA GLY A 72 24.70 7.38 4.54
C GLY A 72 23.32 7.79 5.04
N LEU A 73 23.04 9.06 5.18
CA LEU A 73 21.74 9.54 5.65
C LEU A 73 20.75 9.64 4.48
N LYS A 74 19.78 8.73 4.45
CA LYS A 74 18.73 8.65 3.42
C LYS A 74 17.57 9.61 3.68
N ASP A 75 17.17 9.79 4.96
CA ASP A 75 16.10 10.71 5.38
C ASP A 75 16.20 11.00 6.88
N SER A 76 15.59 12.09 7.32
CA SER A 76 15.44 12.39 8.74
C SER A 76 14.29 13.33 9.03
N PHE A 77 13.67 13.19 10.19
CA PHE A 77 12.66 14.14 10.64
C PHE A 77 12.78 14.43 12.14
N TYR A 78 12.10 15.45 12.61
CA TYR A 78 12.07 15.81 14.01
C TYR A 78 10.66 16.11 14.53
N LYS A 79 10.47 15.90 15.82
CA LYS A 79 9.27 16.35 16.55
C LYS A 79 9.69 17.14 17.77
N LEU A 80 8.95 18.23 18.05
CA LEU A 80 9.29 19.13 19.13
C LEU A 80 8.28 19.04 20.27
N ARG A 81 8.80 19.00 21.52
CA ARG A 81 8.03 19.17 22.76
C ARG A 81 6.88 18.18 22.94
N LEU A 82 7.09 16.93 22.60
CA LEU A 82 6.15 15.86 22.88
C LEU A 82 5.96 15.76 24.41
N ASP A 83 4.73 15.49 24.82
CA ASP A 83 4.49 15.06 26.18
C ASP A 83 4.87 13.57 26.37
N GLU A 84 4.81 13.07 27.62
CA GLU A 84 5.24 11.71 27.96
C GLU A 84 4.46 10.66 27.15
N LYS A 85 3.14 10.83 27.01
CA LYS A 85 2.29 9.89 26.28
C LYS A 85 2.55 9.91 24.77
N GLU A 86 2.77 11.09 24.19
CA GLU A 86 3.13 11.24 22.77
C GLU A 86 4.50 10.60 22.48
N TYR A 87 5.44 10.74 23.41
CA TYR A 87 6.77 10.15 23.29
C TYR A 87 6.72 8.61 23.45
N GLU A 88 6.00 8.09 24.43
CA GLU A 88 5.80 6.65 24.60
C GLU A 88 5.14 6.01 23.39
N ASN A 89 4.08 6.62 22.87
CA ASN A 89 3.42 6.16 21.64
C ASN A 89 4.37 6.17 20.42
N PHE A 90 5.28 7.12 20.35
CA PHE A 90 6.27 7.16 19.29
C PHE A 90 7.29 6.02 19.43
N LEU A 91 7.81 5.79 20.63
CA LEU A 91 8.73 4.68 20.91
C LEU A 91 8.07 3.32 20.67
N ASP A 92 6.81 3.16 21.05
CA ASP A 92 6.08 1.92 20.79
C ASP A 92 6.00 1.61 19.29
N LYS A 93 5.72 2.61 18.47
CA LYS A 93 5.72 2.44 17.01
C LYS A 93 7.11 2.10 16.45
N LEU A 94 8.13 2.79 16.93
CA LEU A 94 9.51 2.58 16.48
C LEU A 94 10.08 1.24 16.97
N SER A 95 9.62 0.73 18.11
CA SER A 95 10.06 -0.57 18.66
C SER A 95 9.76 -1.75 17.74
N VAL A 96 8.79 -1.61 16.82
CA VAL A 96 8.50 -2.62 15.77
C VAL A 96 9.71 -2.83 14.86
N SER A 97 10.52 -1.79 14.65
CA SER A 97 11.75 -1.85 13.84
C SER A 97 12.95 -2.47 14.60
N GLY A 98 12.73 -3.10 15.76
CA GLY A 98 13.79 -3.77 16.51
C GLY A 98 14.87 -2.80 17.00
N ILE A 99 14.47 -1.69 17.64
CA ILE A 99 15.42 -0.72 18.21
C ILE A 99 15.90 -1.17 19.60
N LYS A 100 17.16 -0.87 19.92
CA LYS A 100 17.75 -1.01 21.26
C LYS A 100 18.28 0.33 21.77
N PRO A 101 18.30 0.53 23.11
CA PRO A 101 18.95 1.68 23.69
C PRO A 101 20.44 1.72 23.34
N CYS A 102 20.96 2.93 23.09
CA CYS A 102 22.39 3.18 22.91
C CYS A 102 22.82 4.45 23.64
N SER A 103 24.11 4.64 23.81
CA SER A 103 24.63 5.90 24.33
C SER A 103 24.49 7.02 23.30
N TYR A 104 24.55 8.26 23.77
CA TYR A 104 24.53 9.40 22.85
C TYR A 104 25.79 9.43 21.98
N GLU A 105 26.94 9.06 22.53
CA GLU A 105 28.21 8.96 21.81
C GLU A 105 28.07 7.95 20.64
N GLU A 106 27.46 6.80 20.89
CA GLU A 106 27.19 5.82 19.82
C GLU A 106 26.26 6.41 18.74
N ALA A 107 25.12 6.98 19.12
CA ALA A 107 24.18 7.59 18.19
C ALA A 107 24.83 8.70 17.34
N HIS A 108 25.63 9.55 17.97
CA HIS A 108 26.36 10.64 17.33
C HIS A 108 27.34 10.12 16.27
N ASN A 109 28.22 9.19 16.68
CA ASN A 109 29.25 8.65 15.80
C ASN A 109 28.68 7.81 14.66
N ILE A 110 27.57 7.08 14.88
CA ILE A 110 26.90 6.34 13.82
C ILE A 110 26.32 7.30 12.76
N VAL A 111 25.64 8.39 13.18
CA VAL A 111 25.04 9.34 12.23
C VAL A 111 26.11 10.09 11.44
N TYR A 112 27.09 10.69 12.11
CA TYR A 112 28.13 11.44 11.40
C TYR A 112 29.07 10.54 10.61
N GLY A 113 29.44 9.39 11.15
CA GLY A 113 30.26 8.42 10.43
C GLY A 113 29.60 7.90 9.16
N ALA A 114 28.30 7.62 9.20
CA ALA A 114 27.56 7.24 7.99
C ALA A 114 27.54 8.36 6.94
N VAL A 115 27.35 9.63 7.37
CA VAL A 115 27.40 10.79 6.48
C VAL A 115 28.79 10.98 5.88
N GLU A 116 29.86 10.85 6.67
CA GLU A 116 31.23 10.97 6.18
C GLU A 116 31.60 9.86 5.21
N PHE A 117 31.25 8.62 5.55
CA PHE A 117 31.49 7.47 4.70
C PHE A 117 30.80 7.63 3.33
N ALA A 118 29.53 8.07 3.31
CA ALA A 118 28.83 8.35 2.06
C ALA A 118 29.48 9.47 1.22
N ARG A 119 30.04 10.51 1.88
CA ARG A 119 30.78 11.58 1.19
C ARG A 119 32.05 11.10 0.52
N GLU A 120 32.71 10.09 1.02
CA GLU A 120 33.84 9.44 0.34
C GLU A 120 33.41 8.88 -1.03
N ALA A 121 32.18 8.41 -1.15
CA ALA A 121 31.58 8.00 -2.43
C ALA A 121 30.99 9.17 -3.25
N GLY A 122 31.09 10.40 -2.75
CA GLY A 122 30.52 11.60 -3.35
C GLY A 122 29.02 11.76 -3.15
N ILE A 123 28.45 11.07 -2.18
CA ILE A 123 27.02 11.12 -1.85
C ILE A 123 26.83 12.10 -0.67
N GLU A 124 26.03 13.14 -0.88
CA GLU A 124 25.67 14.07 0.19
C GLU A 124 24.44 13.56 0.95
N PRO A 125 24.33 13.83 2.25
CA PRO A 125 23.16 13.45 3.04
C PRO A 125 21.89 14.13 2.51
N ASP A 126 20.74 13.52 2.78
CA ASP A 126 19.45 14.14 2.43
C ASP A 126 19.34 15.55 3.03
N LYS A 127 18.64 16.44 2.32
CA LYS A 127 18.46 17.86 2.70
C LYS A 127 17.83 18.05 4.08
N SER A 128 17.09 17.06 4.59
CA SER A 128 16.49 17.05 5.93
C SER A 128 17.54 17.18 7.03
N PHE A 129 18.77 16.67 6.78
CA PHE A 129 19.90 16.79 7.70
C PHE A 129 20.26 18.24 8.02
N GLY A 130 19.99 19.16 7.10
CA GLY A 130 20.22 20.59 7.32
C GLY A 130 19.57 21.16 8.57
N LEU A 131 18.46 20.54 9.04
CA LEU A 131 17.80 20.90 10.30
C LEU A 131 18.01 19.86 11.39
N THR A 132 17.94 18.58 11.09
CA THR A 132 18.01 17.52 12.09
C THR A 132 19.38 17.40 12.74
N GLN A 133 20.45 17.81 12.06
CA GLN A 133 21.81 17.88 12.64
C GLN A 133 21.89 18.69 13.93
N TYR A 134 21.00 19.64 14.17
CA TYR A 134 20.99 20.42 15.42
C TYR A 134 20.47 19.64 16.62
N MET A 135 19.94 18.45 16.44
CA MET A 135 19.68 17.50 17.52
C MET A 135 20.96 16.88 18.07
N LEU A 136 22.00 16.82 17.22
CA LEU A 136 23.33 16.35 17.58
C LEU A 136 24.23 17.55 17.99
N GLU A 137 25.20 17.31 18.84
CA GLU A 137 26.33 18.25 19.02
C GLU A 137 27.09 18.40 17.69
N GLU A 138 27.94 19.41 17.60
CA GLU A 138 28.83 19.52 16.44
C GLU A 138 29.81 18.36 16.43
N ASP A 139 30.15 17.91 15.24
CA ASP A 139 31.12 16.84 15.06
C ASP A 139 32.52 17.37 15.27
N ASP A 140 32.92 17.37 16.53
CA ASP A 140 34.22 17.84 17.00
C ASP A 140 34.68 17.03 18.24
N ASP A 141 35.85 17.33 18.74
CA ASP A 141 36.49 16.61 19.88
C ASP A 141 35.70 16.63 21.21
N ARG A 142 34.54 17.30 21.27
CA ARG A 142 33.69 17.33 22.46
C ARG A 142 32.93 16.04 22.70
N VAL A 143 32.65 15.30 21.61
CA VAL A 143 32.05 13.96 21.69
C VAL A 143 33.14 12.92 21.43
N PRO A 144 33.38 11.97 22.36
CA PRO A 144 34.38 10.94 22.16
C PRO A 144 34.17 10.16 20.87
N LEU A 145 35.21 10.00 20.08
CA LEU A 145 35.19 9.24 18.86
C LEU A 145 35.02 7.75 19.17
N ILE A 146 34.05 7.12 18.49
CA ILE A 146 33.86 5.68 18.44
C ILE A 146 34.02 5.27 16.97
N GLU A 147 35.01 4.46 16.67
CA GLU A 147 35.26 3.95 15.33
C GLU A 147 34.29 2.80 15.02
N TYR A 148 33.63 2.86 13.87
CA TYR A 148 32.76 1.81 13.31
C TYR A 148 33.25 1.40 11.92
N ASP A 149 33.11 0.13 11.62
CA ASP A 149 33.42 -0.41 10.30
C ASP A 149 32.24 -0.17 9.34
N PHE A 150 32.23 0.97 8.66
CA PHE A 150 31.24 1.28 7.63
C PHE A 150 31.52 0.50 6.35
N GLY A 151 30.48 0.33 5.53
CA GLY A 151 30.57 -0.48 4.31
C GLY A 151 30.33 -1.98 4.57
N LYS A 152 30.33 -2.74 3.51
CA LYS A 152 30.30 -4.20 3.56
C LYS A 152 31.67 -4.73 3.20
N ASP A 153 32.28 -5.50 4.11
CA ASP A 153 33.66 -6.00 3.95
C ASP A 153 34.67 -4.86 3.67
N GLY A 154 34.46 -3.69 4.29
CA GLY A 154 35.33 -2.52 4.19
C GLY A 154 35.21 -1.75 2.86
N LYS A 155 34.17 -1.99 2.05
CA LYS A 155 33.89 -1.30 0.80
C LYS A 155 32.50 -0.70 0.77
N HIS A 156 32.34 0.40 0.04
CA HIS A 156 31.01 0.90 -0.28
C HIS A 156 30.22 -0.17 -1.03
N CYS A 157 29.07 -0.53 -0.48
CA CYS A 157 28.17 -1.53 -1.06
C CYS A 157 26.78 -0.90 -1.21
N LEU A 158 26.46 -0.44 -2.41
CA LEU A 158 25.13 0.10 -2.70
C LEU A 158 24.14 -1.04 -2.82
N VAL A 159 23.12 -1.04 -1.96
CA VAL A 159 21.97 -1.93 -2.07
C VAL A 159 20.78 -1.05 -2.47
N ALA A 160 20.40 -1.11 -3.74
CA ALA A 160 19.29 -0.34 -4.28
C ALA A 160 18.06 -1.22 -4.48
N GLN A 161 16.88 -0.70 -4.15
CA GLN A 161 15.61 -1.41 -4.31
C GLN A 161 15.08 -1.38 -5.76
N SER A 162 15.72 -0.61 -6.64
CA SER A 162 15.37 -0.50 -8.06
C SER A 162 16.52 0.07 -8.90
N GLU A 163 16.49 -0.15 -10.21
CA GLU A 163 17.37 0.50 -11.18
C GLU A 163 17.30 2.04 -11.08
N LEU A 164 16.10 2.58 -10.84
CA LEU A 164 15.90 4.01 -10.66
C LEU A 164 16.64 4.53 -9.43
N GLU A 165 16.59 3.82 -8.32
CA GLU A 165 17.36 4.17 -7.12
C GLU A 165 18.86 4.06 -7.37
N ALA A 166 19.31 2.97 -7.95
CA ALA A 166 20.71 2.76 -8.33
C ALA A 166 21.22 3.89 -9.22
N SER A 167 20.43 4.32 -10.20
CA SER A 167 20.80 5.38 -11.15
C SER A 167 21.03 6.75 -10.49
N LYS A 168 20.53 6.99 -9.29
CA LYS A 168 20.77 8.22 -8.53
C LYS A 168 22.21 8.27 -7.99
N TYR A 169 22.77 7.13 -7.61
CA TYR A 169 24.04 7.04 -6.90
C TYR A 169 25.19 6.54 -7.75
N LEU A 170 24.97 5.53 -8.60
CA LEU A 170 26.02 4.87 -9.40
C LEU A 170 26.88 5.82 -10.25
N PRO A 171 26.34 6.85 -10.94
CA PRO A 171 27.17 7.76 -11.73
C PRO A 171 28.16 8.54 -10.86
N GLN A 172 27.75 8.95 -9.67
CA GLN A 172 28.58 9.69 -8.74
C GLN A 172 29.63 8.79 -8.10
N MET A 173 29.24 7.60 -7.66
CA MET A 173 30.14 6.58 -7.11
C MET A 173 31.22 6.19 -8.12
N LYS A 174 30.86 5.90 -9.36
CA LYS A 174 31.82 5.60 -10.45
C LYS A 174 32.81 6.74 -10.68
N LYS A 175 32.35 7.97 -10.59
CA LYS A 175 33.20 9.17 -10.75
C LYS A 175 34.20 9.32 -9.58
N THR A 176 33.81 8.98 -8.36
CA THR A 176 34.58 9.25 -7.14
C THR A 176 35.44 8.07 -6.74
N LEU A 177 34.89 6.86 -6.78
CA LEU A 177 35.55 5.62 -6.33
C LEU A 177 36.11 4.78 -7.48
N GLY A 178 35.79 5.11 -8.75
CA GLY A 178 36.15 4.28 -9.89
C GLY A 178 35.41 2.94 -9.83
N ASP A 179 36.16 1.84 -9.77
CA ASP A 179 35.62 0.47 -9.66
C ASP A 179 35.75 -0.10 -8.23
N ASP A 180 36.14 0.71 -7.24
CA ASP A 180 36.36 0.24 -5.85
C ASP A 180 35.09 0.35 -4.99
N PHE A 181 34.00 -0.18 -5.48
CA PHE A 181 32.75 -0.37 -4.76
C PHE A 181 32.00 -1.58 -5.29
N THR A 182 31.04 -2.07 -4.54
CA THR A 182 30.07 -3.09 -5.00
C THR A 182 28.68 -2.50 -5.06
N TYR A 183 27.82 -3.04 -5.89
CA TYR A 183 26.42 -2.71 -5.87
C TYR A 183 25.57 -3.93 -6.18
N THR A 184 24.41 -3.97 -5.57
CA THR A 184 23.36 -4.96 -5.84
C THR A 184 22.06 -4.18 -5.96
N ILE A 185 21.34 -4.45 -7.03
CA ILE A 185 19.96 -4.04 -7.12
C ILE A 185 19.20 -5.22 -6.57
N VAL A 186 18.54 -5.04 -5.45
CA VAL A 186 17.72 -6.07 -4.82
C VAL A 186 16.49 -6.23 -5.71
N THR A 187 16.59 -7.18 -6.63
CA THR A 187 15.40 -7.78 -7.19
C THR A 187 14.87 -8.74 -6.12
N GLU A 188 13.56 -8.87 -5.97
CA GLU A 188 12.94 -9.75 -4.96
C GLU A 188 13.47 -11.21 -5.01
N ASP A 189 14.12 -11.59 -6.08
CA ASP A 189 14.82 -12.87 -6.30
C ASP A 189 16.04 -13.12 -5.39
N ASP A 190 16.63 -12.12 -4.79
CA ASP A 190 17.85 -12.28 -3.98
C ASP A 190 17.58 -12.55 -2.48
N SER A 191 16.35 -12.35 -2.00
CA SER A 191 16.00 -12.57 -0.60
C SER A 191 15.69 -14.04 -0.24
N GLU A 192 15.56 -14.93 -1.23
CA GLU A 192 15.18 -16.34 -0.99
C GLU A 192 15.99 -17.38 -1.77
N LYS A 193 17.31 -17.37 -1.66
CA LYS A 193 18.09 -18.58 -2.00
C LYS A 193 17.89 -19.69 -0.94
N GLY A 194 16.68 -20.24 -0.89
CA GLY A 194 16.31 -21.28 0.07
C GLY A 194 15.09 -22.12 -0.28
N PHE A 195 14.42 -21.90 -1.39
CA PHE A 195 13.28 -22.73 -1.77
C PHE A 195 13.43 -23.35 -3.16
N ASN A 196 13.11 -24.63 -3.23
CA ASN A 196 13.10 -25.42 -4.45
C ASN A 196 12.22 -24.76 -5.52
N GLN A 197 12.83 -24.30 -6.61
CA GLN A 197 12.15 -23.97 -7.85
C GLN A 197 11.32 -25.17 -8.31
N SER A 198 10.01 -25.06 -8.25
CA SER A 198 9.13 -25.89 -9.05
C SER A 198 9.07 -25.34 -10.49
N ASP A 199 9.09 -26.21 -11.47
CA ASP A 199 9.21 -26.03 -12.91
C ASP A 199 8.28 -24.96 -13.58
N SER A 200 8.34 -23.68 -13.20
CA SER A 200 7.51 -22.62 -13.81
C SER A 200 8.30 -21.40 -14.34
N ASP A 201 9.60 -21.51 -14.60
CA ASP A 201 10.42 -20.43 -15.17
C ASP A 201 10.17 -20.17 -16.67
N GLU A 202 9.24 -20.86 -17.31
CA GLU A 202 8.82 -20.51 -18.66
C GLU A 202 7.70 -19.46 -18.60
N PRO A 203 7.85 -18.29 -19.25
CA PRO A 203 6.78 -17.30 -19.35
C PRO A 203 5.49 -17.96 -19.83
N VAL A 204 4.36 -17.51 -19.27
CA VAL A 204 3.07 -18.03 -19.72
C VAL A 204 2.95 -17.86 -21.23
N SER A 205 2.55 -18.90 -21.93
CA SER A 205 2.35 -18.80 -23.37
C SER A 205 1.01 -18.12 -23.68
N LEU A 206 0.98 -17.35 -24.76
CA LEU A 206 -0.25 -16.73 -25.26
C LEU A 206 -1.37 -17.77 -25.50
N GLN A 207 -1.01 -18.97 -25.97
CA GLN A 207 -1.93 -20.09 -26.15
C GLN A 207 -2.52 -20.56 -24.80
N LYS A 208 -1.72 -20.60 -23.72
CA LYS A 208 -2.19 -20.96 -22.38
C LYS A 208 -3.12 -19.90 -21.83
N LEU A 209 -2.75 -18.62 -21.93
CA LEU A 209 -3.56 -17.51 -21.44
C LEU A 209 -4.93 -17.42 -22.11
N MET A 210 -4.98 -17.61 -23.43
CA MET A 210 -6.21 -17.46 -24.22
C MET A 210 -6.93 -18.77 -24.51
N GLY A 211 -6.32 -19.91 -24.11
CA GLY A 211 -6.78 -21.24 -24.52
C GLY A 211 -8.19 -21.59 -24.07
N ASP A 212 -8.65 -21.04 -22.96
CA ASP A 212 -9.97 -21.30 -22.39
C ASP A 212 -11.06 -20.32 -22.87
N MET A 213 -10.68 -19.19 -23.53
CA MET A 213 -11.65 -18.21 -24.02
C MET A 213 -12.61 -18.82 -25.03
N GLN A 214 -13.90 -18.59 -24.83
CA GLN A 214 -14.96 -18.89 -25.79
C GLN A 214 -15.20 -17.67 -26.68
N ILE A 215 -15.99 -17.86 -27.75
CA ILE A 215 -16.29 -16.76 -28.67
C ILE A 215 -17.02 -15.60 -27.98
N GLY A 216 -17.79 -15.89 -26.93
CA GLY A 216 -18.44 -14.88 -26.07
C GLY A 216 -17.43 -13.99 -25.37
N ASP A 217 -16.43 -14.60 -24.74
CA ASP A 217 -15.37 -13.91 -23.99
C ASP A 217 -14.53 -13.01 -24.91
N ILE A 218 -14.25 -13.52 -26.14
CA ILE A 218 -13.51 -12.76 -27.16
C ILE A 218 -14.32 -11.53 -27.60
N LYS A 219 -15.63 -11.68 -27.81
CA LYS A 219 -16.51 -10.57 -28.20
C LYS A 219 -16.62 -9.54 -27.07
N GLU A 220 -16.74 -9.99 -25.84
CA GLU A 220 -16.82 -9.13 -24.68
C GLU A 220 -15.53 -8.33 -24.48
N ALA A 221 -14.38 -9.00 -24.45
CA ALA A 221 -13.08 -8.36 -24.32
C ALA A 221 -12.83 -7.38 -25.48
N ALA A 222 -13.09 -7.78 -26.71
CA ALA A 222 -12.97 -6.92 -27.89
C ALA A 222 -13.86 -5.67 -27.78
N GLY A 223 -15.12 -5.83 -27.35
CA GLY A 223 -16.04 -4.73 -27.13
C GLY A 223 -15.56 -3.75 -26.06
N ILE A 224 -15.06 -4.27 -24.95
CA ILE A 224 -14.47 -3.46 -23.87
C ILE A 224 -13.25 -2.68 -24.37
N TYR A 225 -12.38 -3.30 -25.16
CA TYR A 225 -11.21 -2.64 -25.74
C TYR A 225 -11.57 -1.68 -26.90
N GLY A 226 -12.78 -1.76 -27.43
CA GLY A 226 -13.25 -0.94 -28.54
C GLY A 226 -12.88 -1.50 -29.92
N PHE A 227 -12.66 -2.81 -30.02
CA PHE A 227 -12.38 -3.49 -31.27
C PHE A 227 -13.68 -4.05 -31.88
N GLU A 228 -13.88 -3.82 -33.17
CA GLU A 228 -14.97 -4.45 -33.91
C GLU A 228 -14.56 -5.86 -34.34
N VAL A 229 -15.30 -6.86 -33.87
CA VAL A 229 -15.04 -8.26 -34.23
C VAL A 229 -15.49 -8.47 -35.68
N PRO A 230 -14.60 -8.91 -36.60
CA PRO A 230 -14.96 -9.19 -37.98
C PRO A 230 -16.03 -10.27 -38.09
N SER A 231 -17.05 -10.03 -38.93
CA SER A 231 -18.15 -10.99 -39.14
C SER A 231 -17.68 -12.36 -39.66
N GLU A 232 -16.54 -12.40 -40.32
CA GLU A 232 -15.91 -13.62 -40.84
C GLU A 232 -15.50 -14.56 -39.72
N LEU A 233 -15.14 -14.03 -38.55
CA LEU A 233 -14.75 -14.82 -37.38
C LEU A 233 -15.93 -15.55 -36.72
N GLU A 234 -17.17 -15.20 -37.02
CA GLU A 234 -18.35 -15.90 -36.50
C GLU A 234 -18.54 -17.31 -37.08
N GLY A 235 -17.96 -17.58 -38.24
CA GLY A 235 -17.97 -18.88 -38.89
C GLY A 235 -16.64 -19.63 -38.90
N ASP A 236 -15.62 -19.05 -38.28
CA ASP A 236 -14.25 -19.57 -38.29
C ASP A 236 -13.96 -20.42 -37.04
N THR A 237 -12.71 -20.95 -36.95
CA THR A 237 -12.30 -21.70 -35.78
C THR A 237 -12.09 -20.74 -34.59
N ILE A 238 -12.40 -21.19 -33.38
CA ILE A 238 -12.18 -20.43 -32.14
C ILE A 238 -10.72 -19.97 -32.02
N GLU A 239 -9.79 -20.76 -32.52
CA GLU A 239 -8.36 -20.47 -32.50
C GLU A 239 -8.00 -19.23 -33.34
N HIS A 240 -8.62 -19.04 -34.51
CA HIS A 240 -8.43 -17.83 -35.30
C HIS A 240 -8.97 -16.58 -34.59
N ALA A 241 -10.09 -16.70 -33.87
CA ALA A 241 -10.65 -15.61 -33.10
C ALA A 241 -9.74 -15.21 -31.93
N ARG A 242 -9.14 -16.19 -31.23
CA ARG A 242 -8.14 -15.96 -30.17
C ARG A 242 -6.89 -15.27 -30.72
N GLN A 243 -6.34 -15.75 -31.82
CA GLN A 243 -5.18 -15.15 -32.49
C GLN A 243 -5.48 -13.73 -32.99
N TRP A 244 -6.70 -13.49 -33.49
CA TRP A 244 -7.12 -12.16 -33.90
C TRP A 244 -7.13 -11.20 -32.69
N LEU A 245 -7.76 -11.59 -31.55
CA LEU A 245 -7.80 -10.75 -30.35
C LEU A 245 -6.40 -10.47 -29.82
N ALA A 246 -5.55 -11.49 -29.71
CA ALA A 246 -4.16 -11.35 -29.31
C ALA A 246 -3.41 -10.35 -30.19
N LYS A 247 -3.62 -10.42 -31.49
CA LYS A 247 -3.00 -9.49 -32.45
C LYS A 247 -3.52 -8.06 -32.24
N GLN A 248 -4.83 -7.86 -32.00
CA GLN A 248 -5.36 -6.52 -31.72
C GLN A 248 -4.70 -5.92 -30.46
N ILE A 249 -4.55 -6.70 -29.38
CA ILE A 249 -3.90 -6.27 -28.15
C ILE A 249 -2.44 -5.86 -28.40
N ILE A 250 -1.70 -6.66 -29.16
CA ILE A 250 -0.28 -6.39 -29.49
C ILE A 250 -0.13 -5.17 -30.42
N ASP A 251 -0.99 -5.02 -31.40
CA ASP A 251 -0.93 -3.93 -32.37
C ASP A 251 -1.44 -2.59 -31.79
N HIS A 252 -2.30 -2.64 -30.75
CA HIS A 252 -2.92 -1.47 -30.12
C HIS A 252 -2.73 -1.42 -28.60
N PRO A 253 -1.50 -1.57 -28.08
CA PRO A 253 -1.26 -1.72 -26.64
C PRO A 253 -1.74 -0.50 -25.84
N LYS A 254 -1.61 0.72 -26.39
CA LYS A 254 -2.05 1.94 -25.72
C LYS A 254 -3.57 1.97 -25.52
N ASP A 255 -4.33 1.54 -26.51
CA ASP A 255 -5.80 1.56 -26.46
C ASP A 255 -6.30 0.56 -25.40
N VAL A 256 -5.65 -0.60 -25.29
CA VAL A 256 -5.95 -1.63 -24.28
C VAL A 256 -5.56 -1.14 -22.88
N LEU A 257 -4.30 -0.79 -22.67
CA LEU A 257 -3.78 -0.39 -21.35
C LEU A 257 -4.50 0.87 -20.83
N SER A 258 -4.83 1.82 -21.70
CA SER A 258 -5.55 3.03 -21.29
C SER A 258 -6.93 2.76 -20.71
N LYS A 259 -7.47 1.56 -20.81
CA LYS A 259 -8.77 1.18 -20.26
C LYS A 259 -8.68 0.39 -18.96
N LEU A 260 -7.49 -0.11 -18.62
CA LEU A 260 -7.28 -0.91 -17.41
C LEU A 260 -7.29 -0.04 -16.14
N PRO A 261 -7.71 -0.57 -14.99
CA PRO A 261 -7.62 0.09 -13.69
C PRO A 261 -6.17 0.41 -13.30
N SER A 262 -5.99 1.37 -12.37
CA SER A 262 -4.65 1.79 -11.95
C SER A 262 -3.83 0.66 -11.33
N HIS A 263 -4.44 -0.18 -10.50
CA HIS A 263 -3.74 -1.29 -9.85
C HIS A 263 -3.28 -2.36 -10.86
N ASP A 264 -4.08 -2.65 -11.90
CA ASP A 264 -3.69 -3.57 -12.96
C ASP A 264 -2.48 -3.02 -13.74
N LEU A 265 -2.47 -1.71 -14.00
CA LEU A 265 -1.36 -1.06 -14.70
C LEU A 265 -0.06 -1.09 -13.88
N VAL A 266 -0.14 -0.90 -12.57
CA VAL A 266 1.02 -1.01 -11.67
C VAL A 266 1.58 -2.44 -11.68
N MET A 267 0.72 -3.46 -11.63
CA MET A 267 1.15 -4.85 -11.73
C MET A 267 1.80 -5.16 -13.09
N ILE A 268 1.21 -4.65 -14.18
CA ILE A 268 1.77 -4.82 -15.53
C ILE A 268 3.13 -4.11 -15.64
N GLU A 269 3.25 -2.91 -15.07
CA GLU A 269 4.50 -2.16 -15.03
C GLU A 269 5.59 -2.98 -14.33
N GLU A 270 5.32 -3.51 -13.15
CA GLU A 270 6.24 -4.34 -12.38
C GLU A 270 6.69 -5.59 -13.15
N ILE A 271 5.74 -6.32 -13.76
CA ILE A 271 6.07 -7.51 -14.58
C ILE A 271 6.94 -7.16 -15.79
N VAL A 272 6.66 -6.03 -16.45
CA VAL A 272 7.41 -5.60 -17.64
C VAL A 272 8.79 -5.05 -17.27
N ASP A 273 8.89 -4.30 -16.16
CA ASP A 273 10.14 -3.72 -15.69
C ASP A 273 11.12 -4.80 -15.24
N ASN A 274 10.64 -5.78 -14.48
CA ASN A 274 11.46 -6.90 -13.99
C ASN A 274 11.64 -8.03 -15.01
N ASP A 275 10.91 -8.02 -16.12
CA ASP A 275 10.80 -9.14 -17.11
C ASP A 275 10.54 -10.50 -16.45
N SER A 276 9.78 -10.51 -15.35
CA SER A 276 9.46 -11.69 -14.53
C SER A 276 8.00 -11.70 -14.12
N SER A 277 7.51 -12.83 -13.62
CA SER A 277 6.18 -12.90 -12.99
C SER A 277 6.19 -12.13 -11.68
N MET A 278 5.07 -11.45 -11.39
CA MET A 278 4.83 -10.81 -10.10
C MET A 278 4.29 -11.83 -9.11
N ARG A 279 4.88 -11.89 -7.92
CA ARG A 279 4.42 -12.70 -6.80
C ARG A 279 3.79 -11.80 -5.73
N THR A 280 2.69 -12.20 -5.13
CA THR A 280 2.07 -11.50 -4.01
C THR A 280 1.64 -12.48 -2.92
N ASN A 281 1.79 -12.08 -1.68
CA ASN A 281 1.27 -12.80 -0.50
C ASN A 281 -0.18 -12.39 -0.20
N THR A 282 -0.73 -11.44 -0.93
CA THR A 282 -2.12 -11.02 -0.78
C THR A 282 -3.02 -11.89 -1.65
N THR A 283 -3.74 -12.79 -1.02
CA THR A 283 -4.66 -13.77 -1.59
C THR A 283 -5.81 -13.17 -2.41
N PHE A 284 -5.87 -11.87 -2.67
CA PHE A 284 -7.04 -11.21 -3.22
C PHE A 284 -6.70 -10.08 -4.20
N THR A 285 -6.38 -10.49 -5.40
CA THR A 285 -6.31 -9.54 -6.50
C THR A 285 -7.32 -9.95 -7.58
N VAL A 286 -8.58 -9.56 -7.40
CA VAL A 286 -9.50 -9.58 -8.56
C VAL A 286 -9.00 -8.49 -9.50
N THR A 287 -8.22 -8.86 -10.50
CA THR A 287 -7.77 -7.93 -11.51
C THR A 287 -8.67 -8.01 -12.73
N THR A 288 -9.11 -6.86 -13.20
CA THR A 288 -9.85 -6.77 -14.47
C THR A 288 -9.01 -7.37 -15.61
N SER A 289 -7.70 -7.23 -15.55
CA SER A 289 -6.75 -7.79 -16.53
C SER A 289 -6.75 -9.31 -16.57
N VAL A 290 -6.96 -10.00 -15.44
CA VAL A 290 -7.12 -11.47 -15.42
C VAL A 290 -8.44 -11.86 -16.08
N MET A 291 -9.53 -11.19 -15.71
CA MET A 291 -10.86 -11.46 -16.27
C MET A 291 -10.92 -11.21 -17.78
N LEU A 292 -10.13 -10.26 -18.29
CA LEU A 292 -10.03 -9.91 -19.69
C LEU A 292 -8.87 -10.60 -20.43
N HIS A 293 -8.25 -11.61 -19.83
CA HIS A 293 -7.18 -12.41 -20.40
C HIS A 293 -5.96 -11.59 -20.87
N ILE A 294 -5.58 -10.57 -20.10
CA ILE A 294 -4.30 -9.85 -20.26
C ILE A 294 -3.25 -10.45 -19.34
N LEU A 295 -3.58 -10.61 -18.05
CA LEU A 295 -2.72 -11.26 -17.05
C LEU A 295 -3.15 -12.72 -16.86
N SER A 296 -2.19 -13.62 -16.72
CA SER A 296 -2.44 -14.95 -16.15
C SER A 296 -2.39 -14.86 -14.63
N TYR A 297 -3.14 -15.74 -13.99
CA TYR A 297 -3.16 -15.94 -12.55
C TYR A 297 -2.88 -17.41 -12.24
N SER A 298 -2.07 -17.67 -11.23
CA SER A 298 -1.90 -18.98 -10.62
C SER A 298 -1.62 -18.82 -9.13
N SER A 299 -1.88 -19.87 -8.34
CA SER A 299 -1.59 -19.89 -6.91
C SER A 299 -0.99 -21.23 -6.52
N ASP A 300 -0.04 -21.23 -5.58
CA ASP A 300 0.52 -22.44 -4.97
C ASP A 300 -0.09 -22.75 -3.58
N GLY A 301 -1.05 -21.92 -3.16
CA GLY A 301 -1.72 -22.01 -1.86
C GLY A 301 -1.05 -21.18 -0.75
N GLU A 302 0.17 -20.69 -0.97
CA GLU A 302 0.85 -19.72 -0.11
C GLU A 302 0.96 -18.37 -0.78
N HIS A 303 1.13 -18.35 -2.11
CA HIS A 303 1.36 -17.14 -2.89
C HIS A 303 0.53 -17.15 -4.17
N ASP A 304 0.18 -15.97 -4.60
CA ASP A 304 -0.45 -15.71 -5.88
C ASP A 304 0.59 -15.19 -6.87
N TYR A 305 0.51 -15.66 -8.10
CA TYR A 305 1.42 -15.30 -9.18
C TYR A 305 0.64 -14.70 -10.34
N PHE A 306 1.12 -13.56 -10.82
CA PHE A 306 0.60 -12.88 -12.01
C PHE A 306 1.67 -12.81 -13.06
N ASP A 307 1.31 -13.06 -14.31
CA ASP A 307 2.26 -13.09 -15.42
C ASP A 307 1.66 -12.59 -16.73
N LEU A 308 2.53 -12.16 -17.63
CA LEU A 308 2.22 -11.75 -19.01
C LEU A 308 2.91 -12.66 -20.00
N PRO A 309 2.23 -13.05 -21.11
CA PRO A 309 2.92 -13.66 -22.24
C PRO A 309 4.05 -12.77 -22.76
N VAL A 310 5.13 -13.41 -23.25
CA VAL A 310 6.30 -12.69 -23.79
C VAL A 310 5.90 -11.68 -24.87
N GLU A 311 4.89 -12.01 -25.68
CA GLU A 311 4.38 -11.15 -26.73
C GLU A 311 3.78 -9.86 -26.14
N PHE A 312 3.04 -9.96 -25.02
CA PHE A 312 2.46 -8.81 -24.33
C PHE A 312 3.53 -8.01 -23.58
N ARG A 313 4.50 -8.67 -22.92
CA ARG A 313 5.63 -7.99 -22.28
C ARG A 313 6.41 -7.12 -23.27
N ARG A 314 6.56 -7.56 -24.52
CA ARG A 314 7.21 -6.78 -25.57
C ARG A 314 6.37 -5.61 -26.09
N ALA A 315 5.06 -5.75 -26.09
CA ALA A 315 4.14 -4.72 -26.53
C ALA A 315 3.87 -3.66 -25.43
N PHE A 316 3.85 -4.07 -24.17
CA PHE A 316 3.58 -3.22 -23.01
C PHE A 316 4.92 -2.75 -22.41
N THR A 317 5.43 -1.63 -22.91
CA THR A 317 6.70 -1.08 -22.39
C THR A 317 6.46 -0.24 -21.14
N VAL A 318 7.44 -0.18 -20.24
CA VAL A 318 7.39 0.68 -19.02
C VAL A 318 7.03 2.11 -19.38
N ASP A 319 7.73 2.72 -20.35
CA ASP A 319 7.44 4.10 -20.79
C ASP A 319 5.98 4.29 -21.23
N LEU A 320 5.37 3.27 -21.86
CA LEU A 320 3.97 3.31 -22.26
C LEU A 320 3.04 3.28 -21.04
N VAL A 321 3.28 2.38 -20.10
CA VAL A 321 2.47 2.26 -18.88
C VAL A 321 2.58 3.53 -18.03
N GLU A 322 3.78 4.03 -17.78
CA GLU A 322 4.02 5.30 -17.08
C GLU A 322 3.30 6.47 -17.75
N SER A 323 3.35 6.55 -19.10
CA SER A 323 2.66 7.61 -19.83
C SER A 323 1.15 7.61 -19.61
N ILE A 324 0.57 6.43 -19.38
CA ILE A 324 -0.86 6.25 -19.10
C ILE A 324 -1.17 6.59 -17.64
N LEU A 325 -0.37 6.10 -16.71
CA LEU A 325 -0.52 6.39 -15.27
C LEU A 325 -0.41 7.90 -14.95
N HIS A 326 0.28 8.67 -15.79
CA HIS A 326 0.43 10.12 -15.63
C HIS A 326 -0.54 10.95 -16.49
N ASP A 327 -1.41 10.34 -17.28
CA ASP A 327 -2.42 11.06 -18.08
C ASP A 327 -3.53 11.62 -17.18
N ALA A 328 -3.73 12.94 -17.19
CA ALA A 328 -4.68 13.62 -16.32
C ALA A 328 -6.14 13.15 -16.49
N ARG A 329 -6.54 12.72 -17.69
CA ARG A 329 -7.90 12.21 -17.93
C ARG A 329 -8.06 10.84 -17.32
N ILE A 330 -7.02 10.01 -17.43
CA ILE A 330 -7.01 8.66 -16.87
C ILE A 330 -6.99 8.72 -15.34
N LEU A 331 -6.26 9.65 -14.75
CA LEU A 331 -6.28 9.88 -13.29
C LEU A 331 -7.69 10.23 -12.78
N ILE A 332 -8.46 11.03 -13.51
CA ILE A 332 -9.86 11.32 -13.15
C ILE A 332 -10.70 10.03 -13.20
N ARG A 333 -10.51 9.21 -14.22
CA ARG A 333 -11.20 7.92 -14.35
C ARG A 333 -10.87 6.99 -13.18
N PHE A 334 -9.61 6.90 -12.76
CA PHE A 334 -9.22 6.09 -11.60
C PHE A 334 -9.95 6.50 -10.32
N VAL A 335 -10.15 7.80 -10.10
CA VAL A 335 -10.94 8.25 -8.94
C VAL A 335 -12.41 7.79 -9.05
N VAL A 336 -12.98 7.77 -10.23
CA VAL A 336 -14.36 7.30 -10.46
C VAL A 336 -14.47 5.79 -10.24
N GLU A 337 -13.49 5.01 -10.71
CA GLU A 337 -13.37 3.58 -10.45
C GLU A 337 -13.21 3.28 -8.96
N GLN A 338 -12.37 4.04 -8.28
CA GLN A 338 -12.15 3.92 -6.83
C GLN A 338 -13.43 4.20 -6.04
N VAL A 339 -14.24 5.18 -6.46
CA VAL A 339 -15.56 5.43 -5.86
C VAL A 339 -16.49 4.23 -6.06
N LEU A 340 -16.51 3.61 -7.25
CA LEU A 340 -17.32 2.40 -7.49
C LEU A 340 -16.91 1.27 -6.54
N LEU A 341 -15.63 0.93 -6.51
CA LEU A 341 -15.10 -0.12 -5.64
C LEU A 341 -15.38 0.18 -4.17
N GLY A 342 -15.16 1.41 -3.72
CA GLY A 342 -15.42 1.81 -2.34
C GLY A 342 -16.89 1.65 -1.93
N LEU A 343 -17.81 2.10 -2.75
CA LEU A 343 -19.24 1.95 -2.48
C LEU A 343 -19.66 0.47 -2.47
N THR A 344 -19.20 -0.31 -3.43
CA THR A 344 -19.54 -1.73 -3.49
C THR A 344 -18.88 -2.52 -2.37
N ASN A 345 -17.67 -2.17 -1.94
CA ASN A 345 -17.01 -2.79 -0.79
C ASN A 345 -17.67 -2.42 0.56
N LEU A 346 -18.30 -1.24 0.65
CA LEU A 346 -19.00 -0.81 1.88
C LEU A 346 -20.44 -1.32 1.97
N TYR A 347 -21.12 -1.49 0.83
CA TYR A 347 -22.55 -1.83 0.80
C TYR A 347 -22.88 -3.18 0.15
N GLY A 348 -21.90 -3.84 -0.47
CA GLY A 348 -22.07 -5.05 -1.25
C GLY A 348 -22.67 -4.78 -2.62
N VAL A 349 -23.87 -4.21 -2.66
CA VAL A 349 -24.63 -3.90 -3.88
C VAL A 349 -25.23 -2.51 -3.79
N ILE A 350 -25.10 -1.74 -4.87
CA ILE A 350 -25.74 -0.45 -5.05
C ILE A 350 -26.41 -0.37 -6.43
N THR A 351 -27.32 0.57 -6.61
CA THR A 351 -27.82 0.90 -7.94
C THR A 351 -26.89 1.86 -8.67
N ARG A 352 -26.90 1.83 -10.02
CA ARG A 352 -26.18 2.84 -10.82
C ARG A 352 -26.58 4.27 -10.42
N ARG A 353 -27.84 4.49 -10.08
CA ARG A 353 -28.34 5.79 -9.60
C ARG A 353 -27.61 6.24 -8.34
N GLU A 354 -27.52 5.38 -7.33
CA GLU A 354 -26.80 5.69 -6.08
C GLU A 354 -25.32 6.00 -6.36
N TYR A 355 -24.68 5.21 -7.22
CA TYR A 355 -23.33 5.47 -7.66
C TYR A 355 -23.16 6.84 -8.33
N LEU A 356 -24.04 7.17 -9.29
CA LEU A 356 -24.00 8.46 -9.99
C LEU A 356 -24.27 9.65 -9.06
N ASP A 357 -25.09 9.48 -8.03
CA ASP A 357 -25.32 10.52 -7.04
C ASP A 357 -24.05 10.81 -6.23
N TYR A 358 -23.28 9.79 -5.85
CA TYR A 358 -21.97 9.97 -5.22
C TYR A 358 -20.93 10.60 -6.17
N VAL A 359 -20.88 10.17 -7.43
CA VAL A 359 -19.98 10.77 -8.43
C VAL A 359 -20.32 12.25 -8.63
N ARG A 360 -21.61 12.59 -8.69
CA ARG A 360 -22.07 13.98 -8.80
C ARG A 360 -21.58 14.83 -7.62
N GLU A 361 -21.71 14.34 -6.40
CA GLU A 361 -21.27 15.03 -5.20
C GLU A 361 -19.73 15.16 -5.16
N ALA A 362 -19.01 14.09 -5.44
CA ALA A 362 -17.54 14.05 -5.38
C ALA A 362 -16.86 14.99 -6.40
N PHE A 363 -17.48 15.17 -7.58
CA PHE A 363 -16.95 16.02 -8.65
C PHE A 363 -17.72 17.34 -8.82
N ALA A 364 -18.66 17.65 -7.93
CA ALA A 364 -19.45 18.89 -7.90
C ALA A 364 -20.16 19.19 -9.24
N PHE A 365 -20.77 18.20 -9.87
CA PHE A 365 -21.56 18.39 -11.07
C PHE A 365 -22.87 19.12 -10.76
N ASP A 366 -23.07 20.29 -11.34
CA ASP A 366 -24.26 21.14 -11.13
C ASP A 366 -25.48 20.68 -11.95
N GLN A 367 -25.26 19.98 -13.07
CA GLN A 367 -26.32 19.61 -14.02
C GLN A 367 -26.24 18.13 -14.42
N ASP A 368 -27.42 17.49 -14.56
CA ASP A 368 -27.52 16.08 -14.94
C ASP A 368 -26.95 15.77 -16.34
N GLY A 369 -27.02 16.72 -17.26
CA GLY A 369 -26.52 16.56 -18.62
C GLY A 369 -24.98 16.40 -18.69
N ASP A 370 -24.27 17.16 -17.88
CA ASP A 370 -22.80 17.10 -17.80
C ASP A 370 -22.35 15.78 -17.18
N LEU A 371 -23.03 15.31 -16.12
CA LEU A 371 -22.76 14.02 -15.50
C LEU A 371 -23.01 12.86 -16.46
N GLY A 372 -24.10 12.89 -17.23
CA GLY A 372 -24.43 11.84 -18.18
C GLY A 372 -23.36 11.66 -19.26
N GLN A 373 -22.88 12.78 -19.85
CA GLN A 373 -21.80 12.76 -20.84
C GLN A 373 -20.47 12.31 -20.23
N PHE A 374 -20.16 12.76 -19.02
CA PHE A 374 -18.97 12.36 -18.31
C PHE A 374 -18.99 10.87 -18.00
N TYR A 375 -20.10 10.35 -17.50
CA TYR A 375 -20.22 8.92 -17.17
C TYR A 375 -20.16 8.05 -18.42
N GLN A 376 -20.79 8.47 -19.53
CA GLN A 376 -20.67 7.78 -20.81
C GLN A 376 -19.20 7.67 -21.23
N TRP A 377 -18.44 8.77 -21.14
CA TRP A 377 -17.03 8.76 -21.44
C TRP A 377 -16.24 7.81 -20.50
N VAL A 378 -16.51 7.84 -19.19
CA VAL A 378 -15.86 6.95 -18.23
C VAL A 378 -16.11 5.48 -18.59
N ARG A 379 -17.37 5.14 -18.87
CA ARG A 379 -17.79 3.79 -19.24
C ARG A 379 -17.13 3.30 -20.54
N GLU A 380 -16.98 4.14 -21.53
CA GLU A 380 -16.28 3.82 -22.79
C GLU A 380 -14.76 3.67 -22.62
N ASN A 381 -14.18 4.23 -21.55
CA ASN A 381 -12.76 4.27 -21.33
C ASN A 381 -12.30 3.50 -20.05
N SER A 382 -13.18 2.79 -19.38
CA SER A 382 -12.89 1.99 -18.20
C SER A 382 -13.32 0.54 -18.42
N ALA A 383 -12.38 -0.37 -18.47
CA ALA A 383 -12.66 -1.79 -18.53
C ALA A 383 -13.39 -2.28 -17.26
N LEU A 384 -13.01 -1.76 -16.10
CA LEU A 384 -13.66 -2.08 -14.82
C LEU A 384 -15.15 -1.69 -14.85
N ILE A 385 -15.46 -0.44 -15.20
CA ILE A 385 -16.86 0.02 -15.20
C ILE A 385 -17.65 -0.65 -16.31
N ALA A 386 -17.07 -0.84 -17.49
CA ALA A 386 -17.73 -1.56 -18.60
C ALA A 386 -18.09 -3.00 -18.22
N PHE A 387 -17.26 -3.66 -17.42
CA PHE A 387 -17.50 -5.01 -16.92
C PHE A 387 -18.67 -5.06 -15.93
N TYR A 388 -18.70 -4.16 -14.94
CA TYR A 388 -19.76 -4.13 -13.91
C TYR A 388 -21.05 -3.44 -14.40
N ASP A 389 -20.96 -2.49 -15.31
CA ASP A 389 -22.08 -1.77 -15.92
C ASP A 389 -22.19 -2.11 -17.41
N ASN A 390 -22.50 -3.36 -17.70
CA ASN A 390 -22.47 -3.93 -19.05
C ASN A 390 -23.74 -3.65 -19.87
N ASP A 391 -24.84 -3.17 -19.27
CA ASP A 391 -26.09 -2.88 -19.98
C ASP A 391 -26.50 -1.39 -19.85
N PRO A 392 -26.23 -0.57 -20.88
CA PRO A 392 -26.58 0.85 -20.89
C PRO A 392 -28.08 1.13 -20.94
N ASP A 393 -28.86 0.17 -21.46
CA ASP A 393 -30.29 0.34 -21.69
C ASP A 393 -31.12 0.09 -20.43
N VAL A 394 -30.53 -0.55 -19.43
CA VAL A 394 -31.16 -0.73 -18.12
C VAL A 394 -31.25 0.61 -17.39
N PRO A 395 -32.44 1.02 -16.90
CA PRO A 395 -32.59 2.25 -16.13
C PRO A 395 -31.69 2.28 -14.90
N ASP A 396 -31.09 3.44 -14.58
CA ASP A 396 -30.13 3.62 -13.47
C ASP A 396 -30.63 3.12 -12.11
N SER A 397 -31.94 3.21 -11.86
CA SER A 397 -32.57 2.70 -10.63
C SER A 397 -32.73 1.17 -10.58
N LYS A 398 -32.43 0.47 -11.67
CA LYS A 398 -32.56 -0.99 -11.81
C LYS A 398 -31.24 -1.68 -12.06
N MET A 399 -30.26 -0.99 -12.67
CA MET A 399 -28.91 -1.52 -12.85
C MET A 399 -28.25 -1.67 -11.49
N LEU A 400 -27.80 -2.87 -11.17
CA LEU A 400 -27.16 -3.23 -9.92
C LEU A 400 -25.65 -3.37 -10.16
N LEU A 401 -24.89 -2.64 -9.37
CA LEU A 401 -23.42 -2.70 -9.32
C LEU A 401 -23.06 -3.37 -8.01
N HIS A 402 -22.18 -4.35 -8.04
CA HIS A 402 -21.84 -5.16 -6.86
C HIS A 402 -20.33 -5.21 -6.61
N SER A 403 -19.96 -5.62 -5.40
CA SER A 403 -18.56 -5.83 -5.05
C SER A 403 -17.96 -6.96 -5.89
N PRO A 404 -16.71 -6.84 -6.35
CA PRO A 404 -15.99 -7.94 -6.98
C PRO A 404 -15.84 -9.16 -6.07
N PHE A 405 -16.00 -8.98 -4.78
CA PHE A 405 -15.94 -10.03 -3.76
C PHE A 405 -17.31 -10.62 -3.39
N MET A 406 -18.37 -10.27 -4.10
CA MET A 406 -19.69 -10.85 -3.90
C MET A 406 -19.83 -12.09 -4.78
N TRP A 407 -19.81 -13.27 -4.17
CA TRP A 407 -19.91 -14.55 -4.85
C TRP A 407 -21.33 -15.11 -4.87
N GLU A 408 -22.18 -14.61 -3.97
CA GLU A 408 -23.62 -14.91 -3.97
C GLU A 408 -24.34 -14.21 -5.11
N ASP A 409 -25.43 -14.83 -5.64
CA ASP A 409 -26.32 -14.13 -6.57
C ASP A 409 -26.87 -12.85 -5.94
N VAL A 410 -26.71 -11.72 -6.63
CA VAL A 410 -27.08 -10.39 -6.15
C VAL A 410 -28.54 -10.32 -5.68
N ASN A 411 -29.46 -11.06 -6.34
CA ASN A 411 -30.88 -11.06 -5.97
C ASN A 411 -31.15 -11.91 -4.73
N GLU A 412 -30.39 -12.98 -4.52
CA GLU A 412 -30.43 -13.76 -3.27
C GLU A 412 -29.90 -12.92 -2.12
N PHE A 413 -28.69 -12.35 -2.26
CA PHE A 413 -28.11 -11.44 -1.27
C PHE A 413 -29.09 -10.34 -0.82
N ARG A 414 -29.77 -9.69 -1.75
CA ARG A 414 -30.74 -8.62 -1.45
C ARG A 414 -31.94 -9.08 -0.62
N LYS A 415 -32.21 -10.37 -0.51
CA LYS A 415 -33.26 -10.90 0.38
C LYS A 415 -32.80 -10.88 1.85
N HIS A 416 -31.52 -11.05 2.10
CA HIS A 416 -30.91 -11.09 3.43
C HIS A 416 -30.60 -9.68 3.98
N VAL A 417 -30.50 -8.67 3.12
CA VAL A 417 -30.26 -7.28 3.55
C VAL A 417 -31.34 -6.79 4.50
N ARG A 418 -30.96 -6.27 5.64
CA ARG A 418 -31.85 -5.72 6.66
C ARG A 418 -32.44 -4.38 6.22
N LYS A 419 -33.59 -4.43 5.56
CA LYS A 419 -34.26 -3.27 4.97
C LYS A 419 -34.80 -2.28 5.99
N GLU A 420 -34.98 -2.69 7.23
CA GLU A 420 -35.37 -1.86 8.38
C GLU A 420 -34.23 -0.96 8.88
N VAL A 421 -32.98 -1.27 8.52
CA VAL A 421 -31.81 -0.45 8.84
C VAL A 421 -31.66 0.61 7.73
N GLU A 422 -31.61 1.89 8.12
CA GLU A 422 -31.32 2.97 7.17
C GLU A 422 -29.88 2.81 6.67
N GLN A 423 -29.64 3.14 5.39
CA GLN A 423 -28.29 3.05 4.84
C GLN A 423 -27.35 4.05 5.48
N LYS A 424 -26.22 3.59 6.01
CA LYS A 424 -25.19 4.45 6.58
C LYS A 424 -24.60 5.35 5.50
N LYS A 425 -24.36 6.61 5.83
CA LYS A 425 -23.67 7.53 4.94
C LYS A 425 -22.18 7.58 5.32
N PHE A 426 -21.34 7.32 4.34
CA PHE A 426 -19.91 7.49 4.44
C PHE A 426 -19.48 8.81 3.78
N THR A 427 -18.39 9.38 4.26
CA THR A 427 -17.78 10.55 3.64
C THR A 427 -17.12 10.15 2.30
N PRO A 428 -16.93 11.11 1.37
CA PRO A 428 -16.21 10.83 0.13
C PRO A 428 -14.80 10.26 0.33
N GLU A 429 -14.14 10.62 1.43
CA GLU A 429 -12.81 10.13 1.79
C GLU A 429 -12.86 8.66 2.24
N GLU A 430 -13.78 8.30 3.14
CA GLU A 430 -14.00 6.92 3.55
C GLU A 430 -14.36 6.01 2.37
N ILE A 431 -15.15 6.51 1.43
CA ILE A 431 -15.49 5.75 0.21
C ILE A 431 -14.26 5.52 -0.66
N LYS A 432 -13.44 6.53 -0.87
CA LYS A 432 -12.19 6.38 -1.64
C LYS A 432 -11.24 5.41 -0.97
N ASP A 433 -11.07 5.52 0.35
CA ASP A 433 -10.18 4.63 1.12
C ASP A 433 -10.65 3.17 1.03
N ALA A 434 -11.96 2.92 1.14
CA ALA A 434 -12.55 1.60 0.94
C ALA A 434 -12.41 1.06 -0.49
N GLY A 435 -12.17 1.93 -1.47
CA GLY A 435 -11.90 1.58 -2.87
C GLY A 435 -10.42 1.45 -3.22
N LEU A 436 -9.52 1.64 -2.24
CA LEU A 436 -8.09 1.42 -2.43
C LEU A 436 -7.80 -0.09 -2.51
N PHE A 437 -7.33 -0.49 -3.67
CA PHE A 437 -6.98 -1.87 -3.92
C PHE A 437 -5.45 -2.03 -3.92
N PRO A 438 -4.86 -3.07 -3.34
CA PRO A 438 -5.46 -4.22 -2.62
C PRO A 438 -5.71 -3.98 -1.12
N THR A 439 -5.49 -2.78 -0.59
CA THR A 439 -5.45 -2.53 0.86
C THR A 439 -6.81 -2.50 1.55
N LEU A 440 -7.90 -2.31 0.81
CA LEU A 440 -9.27 -2.28 1.31
C LEU A 440 -9.37 -1.54 2.66
N ASP A 441 -9.15 -0.23 2.65
CA ASP A 441 -9.10 0.56 3.87
C ASP A 441 -10.46 1.18 4.21
N TYR A 442 -11.27 0.47 4.98
CA TYR A 442 -12.58 0.93 5.45
C TYR A 442 -12.51 1.39 6.92
N PRO A 443 -13.47 2.24 7.36
CA PRO A 443 -13.53 2.71 8.74
C PRO A 443 -13.71 1.54 9.71
N ASN A 444 -12.69 1.25 10.51
CA ASN A 444 -12.75 0.25 11.58
C ASN A 444 -11.82 0.67 12.73
N PRO A 445 -12.39 1.15 13.87
CA PRO A 445 -11.60 1.60 15.02
C PRO A 445 -10.68 0.53 15.62
N SER A 446 -11.02 -0.75 15.45
CA SER A 446 -10.26 -1.87 16.00
C SER A 446 -9.15 -2.37 15.05
N LYS A 447 -9.08 -1.87 13.79
CA LYS A 447 -8.12 -2.30 12.76
C LYS A 447 -6.68 -2.18 13.23
N GLN A 448 -6.30 -1.01 13.74
CA GLN A 448 -4.93 -0.76 14.18
C GLN A 448 -4.52 -1.63 15.38
N LYS A 449 -5.47 -1.90 16.30
CA LYS A 449 -5.24 -2.81 17.43
C LYS A 449 -4.97 -4.24 16.93
N MET A 450 -5.76 -4.70 15.97
CA MET A 450 -5.62 -6.03 15.36
C MET A 450 -4.28 -6.17 14.64
N LEU A 451 -3.94 -5.23 13.74
CA LEU A 451 -2.65 -5.23 13.03
C LEU A 451 -1.47 -5.22 14.00
N THR A 452 -1.53 -4.36 15.04
CA THR A 452 -0.46 -4.28 16.04
C THR A 452 -0.27 -5.61 16.75
N MET A 453 -1.36 -6.29 17.10
CA MET A 453 -1.30 -7.59 17.77
C MET A 453 -0.73 -8.67 16.86
N LEU A 454 -1.19 -8.78 15.61
CA LEU A 454 -0.68 -9.77 14.66
C LEU A 454 0.81 -9.60 14.41
N ARG A 455 1.27 -8.36 14.24
CA ARG A 455 2.68 -8.07 13.99
C ARG A 455 3.57 -8.20 15.22
N LYS A 456 3.18 -7.62 16.38
CA LYS A 456 4.03 -7.59 17.59
C LYS A 456 3.95 -8.85 18.42
N ASP A 457 2.75 -9.40 18.61
CA ASP A 457 2.56 -10.53 19.52
C ASP A 457 2.72 -11.89 18.82
N PHE A 458 2.49 -11.91 17.49
CA PHE A 458 2.54 -13.13 16.68
C PHE A 458 3.60 -13.07 15.57
N HIS A 459 4.35 -11.97 15.47
CA HIS A 459 5.49 -11.81 14.56
C HIS A 459 5.16 -12.02 13.08
N MET A 460 3.91 -11.75 12.69
CA MET A 460 3.51 -11.80 11.28
C MET A 460 4.11 -10.63 10.50
N SER A 461 4.42 -10.86 9.22
CA SER A 461 4.76 -9.78 8.30
C SER A 461 3.60 -8.78 8.19
N GLU A 462 3.85 -7.61 7.61
CA GLU A 462 2.77 -6.64 7.38
C GLU A 462 1.72 -7.17 6.42
N ASP A 463 2.16 -7.85 5.37
CA ASP A 463 1.28 -8.36 4.33
C ASP A 463 0.47 -9.55 4.82
N ASP A 464 1.08 -10.49 5.56
CA ASP A 464 0.34 -11.58 6.21
C ASP A 464 -0.73 -11.05 7.18
N ALA A 465 -0.36 -10.02 7.98
CA ALA A 465 -1.32 -9.40 8.89
C ALA A 465 -2.46 -8.69 8.14
N LYS A 466 -2.19 -8.04 7.00
CA LYS A 466 -3.23 -7.46 6.14
C LYS A 466 -4.08 -8.54 5.48
N GLY A 467 -3.47 -9.63 5.02
CA GLY A 467 -4.16 -10.81 4.50
C GLY A 467 -5.16 -11.36 5.50
N CYS A 468 -4.73 -11.59 6.76
CA CYS A 468 -5.64 -12.04 7.83
C CYS A 468 -6.82 -11.08 8.07
N LEU A 469 -6.61 -9.77 7.96
CA LEU A 469 -7.70 -8.80 8.09
C LEU A 469 -8.69 -8.90 6.93
N PHE A 470 -8.20 -9.14 5.74
CA PHE A 470 -9.03 -9.34 4.57
C PHE A 470 -9.84 -10.64 4.68
N ASP A 471 -9.20 -11.74 5.09
CA ASP A 471 -9.86 -13.03 5.33
C ASP A 471 -11.01 -12.92 6.34
N LEU A 472 -10.78 -12.19 7.43
CA LEU A 472 -11.83 -11.91 8.40
C LEU A 472 -12.96 -11.04 7.79
N TRP A 473 -12.59 -10.08 6.94
CA TRP A 473 -13.55 -9.21 6.28
C TRP A 473 -14.44 -9.98 5.32
N ILE A 474 -13.87 -10.77 4.41
CA ILE A 474 -14.66 -11.47 3.39
C ILE A 474 -15.61 -12.49 4.03
N ARG A 475 -15.13 -13.26 5.01
CA ARG A 475 -15.95 -14.23 5.73
C ARG A 475 -17.09 -13.56 6.50
N ALA A 476 -16.84 -12.41 7.12
CA ALA A 476 -17.88 -11.66 7.82
C ALA A 476 -18.94 -11.08 6.86
N GLN A 477 -18.58 -10.77 5.61
CA GLN A 477 -19.56 -10.32 4.62
C GLN A 477 -20.47 -11.46 4.15
N HIS A 478 -19.99 -12.71 4.17
CA HIS A 478 -20.70 -13.90 3.68
C HIS A 478 -21.21 -14.83 4.80
N GLU A 479 -21.21 -14.41 6.06
CA GLU A 479 -21.58 -15.28 7.20
C GLU A 479 -23.02 -15.81 7.12
N GLU A 480 -23.92 -15.12 6.44
CA GLU A 480 -25.33 -15.52 6.23
C GLU A 480 -25.53 -16.30 4.91
N ASP A 481 -24.49 -16.50 4.11
CA ASP A 481 -24.56 -17.21 2.83
C ASP A 481 -24.35 -18.72 3.04
N GLU A 482 -25.40 -19.52 2.92
CA GLU A 482 -25.36 -20.98 3.06
C GLU A 482 -24.53 -21.68 1.95
N ASN A 483 -24.23 -20.98 0.85
CA ASN A 483 -23.45 -21.52 -0.27
C ASN A 483 -22.00 -21.06 -0.26
N PHE A 484 -21.59 -20.27 0.75
CA PHE A 484 -20.21 -19.84 0.87
C PHE A 484 -19.32 -21.04 1.19
N GLU A 485 -18.43 -21.39 0.25
CA GLU A 485 -17.62 -22.62 0.34
C GLU A 485 -16.47 -22.50 1.36
N GLU A 486 -16.10 -21.29 1.78
CA GLU A 486 -15.05 -21.09 2.76
C GLU A 486 -15.57 -21.22 4.19
N SER A 487 -14.63 -21.42 5.10
CA SER A 487 -14.92 -21.54 6.53
C SER A 487 -15.52 -20.26 7.13
N SER A 488 -16.39 -20.43 8.14
CA SER A 488 -16.91 -19.29 8.92
C SER A 488 -15.77 -18.49 9.58
N VAL A 489 -16.08 -17.26 10.03
CA VAL A 489 -15.11 -16.46 10.82
C VAL A 489 -14.55 -17.23 12.01
N GLN A 490 -15.39 -18.02 12.70
CA GLN A 490 -14.98 -18.80 13.87
C GLN A 490 -14.06 -19.96 13.48
N ASP A 491 -14.39 -20.67 12.40
CA ASP A 491 -13.57 -21.76 11.89
C ASP A 491 -12.22 -21.25 11.38
N TYR A 492 -12.21 -20.16 10.63
CA TYR A 492 -10.98 -19.51 10.18
C TYR A 492 -10.05 -19.15 11.34
N ILE A 493 -10.59 -18.52 12.39
CA ILE A 493 -9.78 -18.19 13.58
C ILE A 493 -9.18 -19.45 14.20
N ALA A 494 -9.94 -20.54 14.27
CA ALA A 494 -9.53 -21.76 14.94
C ALA A 494 -8.56 -22.62 14.10
N THR A 495 -8.79 -22.72 12.79
CA THR A 495 -8.09 -23.67 11.91
C THR A 495 -6.97 -23.06 11.10
N GLU A 496 -6.99 -21.75 10.88
CA GLU A 496 -6.01 -21.04 10.06
C GLU A 496 -5.26 -19.97 10.85
N LEU A 497 -5.95 -18.96 11.40
CA LEU A 497 -5.31 -17.82 12.05
C LEU A 497 -4.53 -18.22 13.33
N MET A 498 -5.09 -19.09 14.17
CA MET A 498 -4.39 -19.54 15.38
C MET A 498 -3.14 -20.38 15.07
N PRO A 499 -3.15 -21.30 14.10
CA PRO A 499 -1.93 -21.98 13.64
C PRO A 499 -0.89 -21.05 13.04
N GLN A 500 -1.28 -20.10 12.18
CA GLN A 500 -0.37 -19.08 11.63
C GLN A 500 0.28 -18.23 12.73
N ALA A 501 -0.48 -17.90 13.77
CA ALA A 501 0.03 -17.22 14.96
C ALA A 501 0.86 -18.13 15.89
N HIS A 502 1.18 -19.36 15.48
CA HIS A 502 1.90 -20.38 16.26
C HIS A 502 1.30 -20.64 17.64
N LEU A 503 -0.03 -20.53 17.78
CA LEU A 503 -0.74 -20.72 19.05
C LEU A 503 -1.12 -22.20 19.26
N GLY A 504 -0.51 -22.81 20.26
CA GLY A 504 -0.81 -24.17 20.68
C GLY A 504 -1.68 -24.23 21.95
N PRO A 505 -2.08 -25.48 22.37
CA PRO A 505 -2.93 -25.68 23.54
C PRO A 505 -2.38 -25.15 24.88
N LYS A 506 -1.07 -24.80 24.92
CA LYS A 506 -0.40 -24.26 26.12
C LYS A 506 -0.48 -22.73 26.23
N GLU A 507 -0.93 -22.04 25.18
CA GLU A 507 -0.92 -20.58 25.09
C GLU A 507 -2.32 -19.97 25.23
N LEU A 508 -3.16 -20.56 26.07
CA LEU A 508 -4.57 -20.17 26.28
C LEU A 508 -4.77 -18.65 26.47
N GLY A 509 -3.86 -17.98 27.18
CA GLY A 509 -3.98 -16.54 27.41
C GLY A 509 -3.82 -15.70 26.13
N LYS A 510 -2.90 -16.08 25.25
CA LYS A 510 -2.70 -15.42 23.95
C LYS A 510 -3.87 -15.74 22.99
N SER A 511 -4.31 -17.01 22.98
CA SER A 511 -5.47 -17.43 22.17
C SER A 511 -6.74 -16.66 22.53
N HIS A 512 -7.03 -16.52 23.84
CA HIS A 512 -8.17 -15.73 24.30
C HIS A 512 -8.08 -14.26 23.85
N ARG A 513 -6.88 -13.67 23.91
CA ARG A 513 -6.68 -12.28 23.49
C ARG A 513 -6.85 -12.13 21.99
N LEU A 514 -6.35 -13.08 21.18
CA LEU A 514 -6.56 -13.09 19.73
C LEU A 514 -8.05 -13.15 19.39
N ILE A 515 -8.75 -14.15 19.90
CA ILE A 515 -10.20 -14.32 19.67
C ILE A 515 -10.97 -13.05 20.08
N SER A 516 -10.70 -12.51 21.28
CA SER A 516 -11.36 -11.28 21.74
C SER A 516 -11.11 -10.08 20.81
N THR A 517 -9.90 -9.96 20.27
CA THR A 517 -9.57 -8.86 19.35
C THR A 517 -10.19 -9.09 17.96
N CYS A 518 -10.26 -10.33 17.48
CA CYS A 518 -11.00 -10.66 16.25
C CYS A 518 -12.49 -10.32 16.39
N ILE A 519 -13.12 -10.68 17.52
CA ILE A 519 -14.53 -10.31 17.79
C ILE A 519 -14.72 -8.79 17.81
N GLU A 520 -13.83 -8.05 18.46
CA GLU A 520 -13.90 -6.58 18.44
C GLU A 520 -13.77 -6.04 17.01
N TYR A 521 -12.83 -6.57 16.23
CA TYR A 521 -12.59 -6.17 14.85
C TYR A 521 -13.83 -6.43 13.96
N CYS A 522 -14.42 -7.63 14.05
CA CYS A 522 -15.63 -7.97 13.31
C CYS A 522 -16.85 -7.13 13.75
N ASN A 523 -16.99 -6.85 15.07
CA ASN A 523 -18.07 -6.00 15.57
C ASN A 523 -17.95 -4.52 15.15
N ASP A 524 -16.76 -4.07 14.78
CA ASP A 524 -16.48 -2.73 14.29
C ASP A 524 -16.40 -2.64 12.76
N MET A 525 -16.71 -3.72 12.06
CA MET A 525 -16.66 -3.83 10.60
C MET A 525 -17.99 -3.41 9.97
N PRO A 526 -17.98 -2.56 8.92
CA PRO A 526 -19.16 -2.32 8.11
C PRO A 526 -19.60 -3.60 7.39
N LEU A 527 -20.85 -4.02 7.59
CA LEU A 527 -21.39 -5.22 6.94
C LEU A 527 -22.39 -4.87 5.84
N TRP A 528 -22.33 -5.61 4.74
CA TRP A 528 -23.22 -5.43 3.59
C TRP A 528 -24.69 -5.65 3.96
N ILE A 529 -24.98 -6.73 4.70
CA ILE A 529 -26.36 -7.05 5.15
C ILE A 529 -26.93 -5.99 6.09
N LEU A 530 -26.06 -5.22 6.75
CA LEU A 530 -26.41 -4.11 7.65
C LEU A 530 -26.35 -2.74 6.95
N ARG A 531 -26.26 -2.73 5.62
CA ARG A 531 -26.23 -1.52 4.79
C ARG A 531 -25.12 -0.54 5.17
N GLY A 532 -23.93 -1.08 5.45
CA GLY A 532 -22.73 -0.34 5.82
C GLY A 532 -22.63 -0.01 7.32
N HIS A 533 -23.60 -0.36 8.13
CA HIS A 533 -23.46 -0.24 9.58
C HIS A 533 -22.61 -1.37 10.15
N THR A 534 -22.00 -1.09 11.31
CA THR A 534 -21.31 -2.13 12.07
C THR A 534 -22.29 -2.83 13.02
N PRO A 535 -22.05 -4.11 13.40
CA PRO A 535 -22.82 -4.80 14.42
C PRO A 535 -22.92 -3.98 15.72
N ARG A 536 -21.83 -3.31 16.11
CA ARG A 536 -21.80 -2.47 17.33
C ARG A 536 -22.74 -1.25 17.24
N GLU A 537 -22.81 -0.58 16.09
CA GLU A 537 -23.65 0.60 15.89
C GLU A 537 -25.14 0.29 16.05
N ILE A 538 -25.56 -0.90 15.63
CA ILE A 538 -26.98 -1.31 15.69
C ILE A 538 -27.29 -2.21 16.90
N GLY A 539 -26.31 -2.44 17.79
CA GLY A 539 -26.50 -3.17 19.04
C GLY A 539 -26.59 -4.70 18.88
N ILE A 540 -26.12 -5.24 17.77
CA ILE A 540 -26.00 -6.68 17.51
C ILE A 540 -24.52 -7.01 17.69
N LEU A 541 -24.17 -7.62 18.83
CA LEU A 541 -22.80 -8.03 19.12
C LEU A 541 -22.68 -9.55 18.95
N GLY A 542 -21.72 -10.01 18.14
CA GLY A 542 -21.40 -11.40 17.93
C GLY A 542 -20.48 -11.99 19.01
#